data_9a817890083e0ddb29c4249bb137a81e
#
_entry.id   9a817890083e0ddb29c4249bb137a81e
#
_cell.length_a   1.000
_cell.length_b   1.000
_cell.length_c   1.000
_cell.angle_alpha   90.00
_cell.angle_beta   90.00
_cell.angle_gamma   90.00
#
_symmetry.space_group_name_H-M   'P 1'
#
loop_
_entity.id
_entity.type
_entity.pdbx_description
1 polymer ?
#
loop_
_entity_poly.entity_id
_entity_poly.type
_entity_poly.pdbx_seq_one_letter_code
_entity_poly.pdbx_strand_id
1 'polypeptide(L)'
;LAWVSNPKEILAKVRDALKPGGRMVIQEYYQLSTFKTHPERPALKKAINATLNSFNESEFNINVGSCLPEYIEALGMKINHLRLIPKLATPGSLVWEWPKSFYQNYFPRLVSMGYLDNQDVDGAMEDLQELATISYATLCCPLVIEVIAEK
;
A
#
# COMPACT_ATOMS: atom_id res chain seq x y z
N LEU A 1 -2.25 4.60 8.65
CA LEU A 1 -2.37 6.07 8.47
C LEU A 1 -2.91 6.40 7.08
N ALA A 2 -2.62 5.57 6.08
CA ALA A 2 -3.09 5.75 4.70
C ALA A 2 -4.63 5.84 4.55
N TRP A 3 -5.39 5.33 5.50
CA TRP A 3 -6.86 5.26 5.47
C TRP A 3 -7.56 6.27 6.38
N VAL A 4 -6.84 7.29 6.83
CA VAL A 4 -7.40 8.32 7.71
C VAL A 4 -7.25 9.71 7.09
N SER A 5 -8.23 10.56 7.30
CA SER A 5 -8.25 11.92 6.73
C SER A 5 -7.22 12.86 7.36
N ASN A 6 -6.84 12.63 8.62
CA ASN A 6 -5.87 13.47 9.33
C ASN A 6 -4.75 12.65 10.02
N PRO A 7 -3.76 12.15 9.26
CA PRO A 7 -2.67 11.37 9.82
C PRO A 7 -1.79 12.17 10.79
N LYS A 8 -1.64 13.48 10.58
CA LYS A 8 -0.84 14.36 11.47
C LYS A 8 -1.41 14.39 12.89
N GLU A 9 -2.74 14.49 13.02
CA GLU A 9 -3.41 14.50 14.32
C GLU A 9 -3.22 13.18 15.06
N ILE A 10 -3.32 12.05 14.35
CA ILE A 10 -3.09 10.73 14.94
C ILE A 10 -1.65 10.61 15.44
N LEU A 11 -0.68 11.01 14.63
CA LEU A 11 0.73 11.00 15.02
C LEU A 11 1.00 11.88 16.25
N ALA A 12 0.35 13.05 16.32
CA ALA A 12 0.46 13.93 17.49
C ALA A 12 -0.10 13.25 18.77
N LYS A 13 -1.27 12.62 18.69
CA LYS A 13 -1.85 11.88 19.81
C LYS A 13 -0.94 10.71 20.25
N VAL A 14 -0.35 9.98 19.30
CA VAL A 14 0.60 8.90 19.63
C VAL A 14 1.84 9.47 20.33
N ARG A 15 2.44 10.55 19.78
CA ARG A 15 3.57 11.23 20.42
C ARG A 15 3.23 11.65 21.85
N ASP A 16 2.06 12.23 22.07
CA ASP A 16 1.66 12.74 23.41
C ASP A 16 1.50 11.61 24.42
N ALA A 17 1.03 10.44 23.97
CA ALA A 17 0.91 9.25 24.80
C ALA A 17 2.26 8.59 25.16
N LEU A 18 3.32 8.87 24.42
CA LEU A 18 4.65 8.34 24.71
C LEU A 18 5.29 9.06 25.91
N LYS A 19 6.00 8.29 26.74
CA LYS A 19 6.90 8.83 27.77
C LYS A 19 8.14 9.47 27.10
N PRO A 20 8.86 10.35 27.80
CA PRO A 20 10.17 10.81 27.35
C PRO A 20 11.09 9.62 27.02
N GLY A 21 11.75 9.63 25.86
CA GLY A 21 12.54 8.51 25.33
C GLY A 21 11.71 7.37 24.75
N GLY A 22 10.39 7.46 24.77
CA GLY A 22 9.49 6.48 24.16
C GLY A 22 9.60 6.48 22.62
N ARG A 23 9.43 5.31 22.01
CA ARG A 23 9.59 5.14 20.56
C ARG A 23 8.28 4.86 19.87
N MET A 24 8.13 5.46 18.67
CA MET A 24 7.07 5.21 17.72
C MET A 24 7.67 4.41 16.55
N VAL A 25 7.04 3.29 16.18
CA VAL A 25 7.42 2.48 15.02
C VAL A 25 6.25 2.51 14.03
N ILE A 26 6.50 2.93 12.81
CA ILE A 26 5.48 3.07 11.77
C ILE A 26 5.95 2.33 10.52
N GLN A 27 5.04 1.55 9.93
CA GLN A 27 5.18 1.01 8.58
C GLN A 27 3.96 1.44 7.76
N GLU A 28 4.20 2.11 6.62
CA GLU A 28 3.16 2.62 5.74
C GLU A 28 3.56 2.55 4.26
N TYR A 29 2.59 2.64 3.38
CA TYR A 29 2.86 2.72 1.94
C TYR A 29 3.66 3.98 1.63
N TYR A 30 4.86 3.77 1.07
CA TYR A 30 5.68 4.83 0.53
C TYR A 30 5.21 5.21 -0.88
N GLN A 31 4.97 4.21 -1.73
CA GLN A 31 4.51 4.41 -3.10
C GLN A 31 3.72 3.19 -3.59
N LEU A 32 2.41 3.35 -3.73
CA LEU A 32 1.52 2.28 -4.17
C LEU A 32 1.75 1.91 -5.64
N SER A 33 2.07 2.88 -6.50
CA SER A 33 2.28 2.69 -7.94
C SER A 33 3.49 1.82 -8.30
N THR A 34 4.31 1.42 -7.33
CA THR A 34 5.40 0.45 -7.54
C THR A 34 4.91 -0.98 -7.67
N PHE A 35 3.63 -1.26 -7.39
CA PHE A 35 3.04 -2.56 -7.62
C PHE A 35 3.11 -2.93 -9.11
N LYS A 36 3.77 -4.05 -9.42
CA LYS A 36 3.93 -4.57 -10.78
C LYS A 36 3.95 -6.08 -10.80
N THR A 37 3.52 -6.64 -11.92
CA THR A 37 3.53 -8.08 -12.16
C THR A 37 4.49 -8.44 -13.29
N HIS A 38 5.10 -9.61 -13.19
CA HIS A 38 5.81 -10.21 -14.30
C HIS A 38 5.42 -11.70 -14.39
N PRO A 39 5.00 -12.18 -15.60
CA PRO A 39 4.71 -11.39 -16.80
C PRO A 39 3.57 -10.37 -16.57
N GLU A 40 3.57 -9.29 -17.35
CA GLU A 40 2.49 -8.32 -17.33
C GLU A 40 1.21 -8.93 -17.87
N ARG A 41 0.07 -8.59 -17.23
CA ARG A 41 -1.26 -9.06 -17.61
C ARG A 41 -2.17 -7.88 -17.86
N PRO A 42 -2.78 -7.77 -19.07
CA PRO A 42 -3.47 -6.55 -19.47
C PRO A 42 -4.69 -6.19 -18.62
N ALA A 43 -5.56 -7.18 -18.30
CA ALA A 43 -6.77 -6.94 -17.51
C ALA A 43 -6.41 -6.58 -16.06
N LEU A 44 -5.46 -7.30 -15.45
CA LEU A 44 -4.96 -6.98 -14.11
C LEU A 44 -4.30 -5.60 -14.09
N LYS A 45 -3.52 -5.22 -15.09
CA LYS A 45 -2.92 -3.88 -15.21
C LYS A 45 -3.98 -2.78 -15.27
N LYS A 46 -5.05 -2.98 -16.06
CA LYS A 46 -6.18 -2.06 -16.13
C LYS A 46 -6.80 -1.85 -14.75
N ALA A 47 -7.07 -2.93 -14.02
CA ALA A 47 -7.68 -2.87 -12.70
C ALA A 47 -6.75 -2.23 -11.64
N ILE A 48 -5.43 -2.47 -11.71
CA ILE A 48 -4.44 -1.80 -10.86
C ILE A 48 -4.44 -0.29 -11.12
N ASN A 49 -4.47 0.13 -12.39
CA ASN A 49 -4.52 1.55 -12.73
C ASN A 49 -5.82 2.21 -12.25
N ALA A 50 -6.96 1.52 -12.36
CA ALA A 50 -8.23 1.98 -11.80
C ALA A 50 -8.16 2.13 -10.27
N THR A 51 -7.48 1.20 -9.59
CA THR A 51 -7.19 1.31 -8.15
C THR A 51 -6.42 2.58 -7.82
N LEU A 52 -5.34 2.85 -8.55
CA LEU A 52 -4.50 4.05 -8.34
C LEU A 52 -5.31 5.34 -8.57
N ASN A 53 -6.13 5.38 -9.62
CA ASN A 53 -6.98 6.53 -9.91
C ASN A 53 -8.00 6.77 -8.80
N SER A 54 -8.65 5.72 -8.28
CA SER A 54 -9.61 5.85 -7.18
C SER A 54 -8.99 6.44 -5.91
N PHE A 55 -7.72 6.15 -5.63
CA PHE A 55 -7.01 6.75 -4.49
C PHE A 55 -6.60 8.20 -4.76
N ASN A 56 -6.19 8.52 -5.99
CA ASN A 56 -5.83 9.90 -6.34
C ASN A 56 -7.02 10.87 -6.23
N GLU A 57 -8.25 10.36 -6.42
CA GLU A 57 -9.49 11.13 -6.31
C GLU A 57 -10.08 11.09 -4.89
N SER A 58 -9.49 10.33 -3.97
CA SER A 58 -9.94 10.21 -2.59
C SER A 58 -9.34 11.30 -1.70
N GLU A 59 -9.97 11.52 -0.53
CA GLU A 59 -9.45 12.40 0.53
C GLU A 59 -8.24 11.78 1.28
N PHE A 60 -7.93 10.50 1.01
CA PHE A 60 -6.87 9.78 1.69
C PHE A 60 -5.55 9.88 0.92
N ASN A 61 -4.45 10.07 1.65
CA ASN A 61 -3.12 9.93 1.06
C ASN A 61 -2.63 8.48 1.19
N ILE A 62 -2.87 7.67 0.16
CA ILE A 62 -2.42 6.28 0.15
C ILE A 62 -0.89 6.16 0.25
N ASN A 63 -0.15 7.18 -0.16
CA ASN A 63 1.30 7.25 -0.11
C ASN A 63 1.79 8.06 1.11
N VAL A 64 1.03 8.08 2.21
CA VAL A 64 1.35 8.83 3.43
C VAL A 64 2.75 8.54 3.98
N GLY A 65 3.28 7.35 3.71
CA GLY A 65 4.63 6.98 4.11
C GLY A 65 5.71 7.93 3.58
N SER A 66 5.51 8.51 2.40
CA SER A 66 6.45 9.50 1.84
C SER A 66 6.50 10.81 2.63
N CYS A 67 5.42 11.12 3.37
CA CYS A 67 5.31 12.34 4.17
C CYS A 67 5.70 12.10 5.66
N LEU A 68 5.88 10.85 6.09
CA LEU A 68 6.16 10.54 7.50
C LEU A 68 7.38 11.25 8.07
N PRO A 69 8.52 11.35 7.36
CA PRO A 69 9.70 12.05 7.91
C PRO A 69 9.37 13.51 8.26
N GLU A 70 8.73 14.24 7.36
CA GLU A 70 8.29 15.63 7.60
C GLU A 70 7.33 15.73 8.79
N TYR A 71 6.33 14.84 8.88
CA TYR A 71 5.34 14.87 9.95
C TYR A 71 5.96 14.59 11.31
N ILE A 72 6.91 13.66 11.37
CA ILE A 72 7.61 13.27 12.60
C ILE A 72 8.52 14.39 13.09
N GLU A 73 9.28 15.02 12.18
CA GLU A 73 10.14 16.16 12.51
C GLU A 73 9.31 17.36 13.00
N ALA A 74 8.17 17.65 12.35
CA ALA A 74 7.26 18.71 12.78
C ALA A 74 6.68 18.48 14.18
N LEU A 75 6.64 17.24 14.67
CA LEU A 75 6.27 16.89 16.03
C LEU A 75 7.42 17.01 17.05
N GLY A 76 8.62 17.41 16.61
CA GLY A 76 9.81 17.50 17.46
C GLY A 76 10.38 16.14 17.86
N MET A 77 10.03 15.07 17.16
CA MET A 77 10.57 13.72 17.40
C MET A 77 11.85 13.50 16.59
N LYS A 78 12.78 12.74 17.15
CA LYS A 78 14.02 12.35 16.48
C LYS A 78 13.83 11.05 15.72
N ILE A 79 14.05 11.07 14.39
CA ILE A 79 14.09 9.86 13.58
C ILE A 79 15.42 9.12 13.84
N ASN A 80 15.33 7.91 14.38
CA ASN A 80 16.48 7.06 14.65
C ASN A 80 16.69 6.01 13.57
N HIS A 81 15.65 5.66 12.81
CA HIS A 81 15.73 4.69 11.73
C HIS A 81 14.73 5.01 10.64
N LEU A 82 15.19 4.88 9.39
CA LEU A 82 14.39 5.09 8.18
C LEU A 82 14.85 4.11 7.11
N ARG A 83 13.94 3.27 6.61
CA ARG A 83 14.25 2.36 5.50
C ARG A 83 13.05 2.05 4.64
N LEU A 84 13.29 1.72 3.39
CA LEU A 84 12.30 1.08 2.51
C LEU A 84 12.32 -0.43 2.74
N ILE A 85 11.13 -1.04 2.66
CA ILE A 85 10.92 -2.49 2.75
C ILE A 85 10.36 -2.97 1.41
N PRO A 86 11.23 -3.31 0.45
CA PRO A 86 10.78 -3.92 -0.79
C PRO A 86 10.33 -5.37 -0.53
N LYS A 87 9.25 -5.78 -1.18
CA LYS A 87 8.75 -7.17 -1.11
C LYS A 87 8.50 -7.68 -2.52
N LEU A 88 9.08 -8.83 -2.83
CA LEU A 88 8.81 -9.58 -4.04
C LEU A 88 8.05 -10.85 -3.66
N ALA A 89 6.85 -11.02 -4.21
CA ALA A 89 6.05 -12.21 -4.02
C ALA A 89 6.22 -13.17 -5.20
N THR A 90 6.28 -14.46 -4.91
CA THR A 90 6.24 -15.55 -5.89
C THR A 90 5.03 -16.43 -5.62
N PRO A 91 4.50 -17.18 -6.61
CA PRO A 91 3.39 -18.09 -6.40
C PRO A 91 3.61 -19.04 -5.22
N GLY A 92 2.59 -19.18 -4.38
CA GLY A 92 2.64 -20.02 -3.18
C GLY A 92 3.36 -19.40 -1.97
N SER A 93 3.98 -18.23 -2.10
CA SER A 93 4.56 -17.53 -0.94
C SER A 93 3.49 -16.81 -0.11
N LEU A 94 3.72 -16.67 1.20
CA LEU A 94 2.82 -15.91 2.07
C LEU A 94 2.66 -14.45 1.61
N VAL A 95 3.71 -13.87 1.04
CA VAL A 95 3.67 -12.48 0.54
C VAL A 95 2.72 -12.34 -0.65
N TRP A 96 2.49 -13.41 -1.43
CA TRP A 96 1.54 -13.42 -2.55
C TRP A 96 0.09 -13.18 -2.09
N GLU A 97 -0.27 -13.68 -0.93
CA GLU A 97 -1.63 -13.55 -0.41
C GLU A 97 -1.99 -12.10 -0.02
N TRP A 98 -0.99 -11.27 0.27
CA TRP A 98 -1.24 -9.85 0.61
C TRP A 98 -1.86 -9.06 -0.56
N PRO A 99 -1.22 -8.89 -1.74
CA PRO A 99 -1.86 -8.18 -2.85
C PRO A 99 -3.09 -8.93 -3.38
N LYS A 100 -3.08 -10.26 -3.41
CA LYS A 100 -4.21 -11.08 -3.86
C LYS A 100 -5.46 -10.78 -3.03
N SER A 101 -5.39 -10.89 -1.71
CA SER A 101 -6.52 -10.64 -0.83
C SER A 101 -7.00 -9.19 -0.91
N PHE A 102 -6.09 -8.22 -1.05
CA PHE A 102 -6.45 -6.83 -1.24
C PHE A 102 -7.27 -6.64 -2.51
N TYR A 103 -6.78 -7.09 -3.66
CA TYR A 103 -7.47 -6.88 -4.93
C TYR A 103 -8.77 -7.66 -5.05
N GLN A 104 -8.86 -8.89 -4.51
CA GLN A 104 -10.10 -9.64 -4.44
C GLN A 104 -11.24 -8.87 -3.75
N ASN A 105 -10.92 -8.07 -2.74
CA ASN A 105 -11.89 -7.27 -2.02
C ASN A 105 -12.09 -5.88 -2.63
N TYR A 106 -11.06 -5.31 -3.27
CA TYR A 106 -11.10 -3.93 -3.73
C TYR A 106 -11.67 -3.78 -5.14
N PHE A 107 -11.39 -4.71 -6.06
CA PHE A 107 -11.91 -4.63 -7.43
C PHE A 107 -13.44 -4.57 -7.52
N PRO A 108 -14.22 -5.38 -6.78
CA PRO A 108 -15.69 -5.23 -6.77
C PRO A 108 -16.15 -3.84 -6.29
N ARG A 109 -15.40 -3.22 -5.38
CA ARG A 109 -15.69 -1.87 -4.93
C ARG A 109 -15.47 -0.84 -6.04
N LEU A 110 -14.47 -1.03 -6.91
CA LEU A 110 -14.23 -0.14 -8.05
C LEU A 110 -15.39 -0.15 -9.06
N VAL A 111 -16.14 -1.26 -9.16
CA VAL A 111 -17.37 -1.32 -9.97
C VAL A 111 -18.43 -0.39 -9.38
N SER A 112 -18.66 -0.44 -8.07
CA SER A 112 -19.63 0.44 -7.42
C SER A 112 -19.25 1.92 -7.48
N MET A 113 -17.95 2.21 -7.63
CA MET A 113 -17.41 3.57 -7.79
C MET A 113 -17.36 4.03 -9.27
N GLY A 114 -17.66 3.17 -10.23
CA GLY A 114 -17.68 3.49 -11.67
C GLY A 114 -16.30 3.49 -12.36
N TYR A 115 -15.26 2.95 -11.73
CA TYR A 115 -13.90 2.85 -12.33
C TYR A 115 -13.72 1.62 -13.21
N LEU A 116 -14.49 0.56 -12.95
CA LEU A 116 -14.46 -0.72 -13.68
C LEU A 116 -15.89 -1.21 -13.91
N ASP A 117 -16.06 -2.16 -14.83
CA ASP A 117 -17.25 -2.99 -14.91
C ASP A 117 -16.98 -4.42 -14.39
N ASN A 118 -18.02 -5.26 -14.34
CA ASN A 118 -17.87 -6.63 -13.84
C ASN A 118 -16.94 -7.48 -14.73
N GLN A 119 -16.97 -7.27 -16.04
CA GLN A 119 -16.11 -7.98 -16.99
C GLN A 119 -14.63 -7.64 -16.77
N ASP A 120 -14.32 -6.39 -16.43
CA ASP A 120 -12.99 -5.94 -16.08
C ASP A 120 -12.47 -6.63 -14.82
N VAL A 121 -13.35 -6.76 -13.82
CA VAL A 121 -13.00 -7.46 -12.56
C VAL A 121 -12.77 -8.94 -12.80
N ASP A 122 -13.65 -9.60 -13.55
CA ASP A 122 -13.52 -11.03 -13.86
C ASP A 122 -12.20 -11.29 -14.60
N GLY A 123 -11.90 -10.51 -15.65
CA GLY A 123 -10.64 -10.63 -16.39
C GLY A 123 -9.40 -10.37 -15.54
N ALA A 124 -9.44 -9.39 -14.61
CA ALA A 124 -8.34 -9.12 -13.71
C ALA A 124 -8.12 -10.25 -12.69
N MET A 125 -9.20 -10.88 -12.24
CA MET A 125 -9.13 -12.03 -11.33
C MET A 125 -8.62 -13.29 -12.04
N GLU A 126 -9.02 -13.51 -13.30
CA GLU A 126 -8.47 -14.57 -14.15
C GLU A 126 -6.97 -14.37 -14.35
N ASP A 127 -6.53 -13.18 -14.74
CA ASP A 127 -5.11 -12.82 -14.89
C ASP A 127 -4.30 -13.13 -13.61
N LEU A 128 -4.86 -12.81 -12.44
CA LEU A 128 -4.20 -13.06 -11.15
C LEU A 128 -4.12 -14.56 -10.83
N GLN A 129 -5.15 -15.34 -11.18
CA GLN A 129 -5.16 -16.79 -11.02
C GLN A 129 -4.16 -17.47 -11.96
N GLU A 130 -4.12 -17.05 -13.23
CA GLU A 130 -3.16 -17.56 -14.20
C GLU A 130 -1.72 -17.28 -13.75
N LEU A 131 -1.43 -16.07 -13.29
CA LEU A 131 -0.10 -15.73 -12.75
C LEU A 131 0.33 -16.68 -11.62
N ALA A 132 -0.61 -17.11 -10.78
CA ALA A 132 -0.33 -18.04 -9.69
C ALA A 132 0.08 -19.45 -10.17
N THR A 133 -0.18 -19.80 -11.45
CA THR A 133 0.23 -21.09 -12.05
C THR A 133 1.60 -21.04 -12.74
N ILE A 134 2.15 -19.82 -12.92
CA ILE A 134 3.43 -19.62 -13.63
C ILE A 134 4.57 -19.63 -12.61
N SER A 135 5.43 -20.63 -12.67
CA SER A 135 6.48 -20.84 -11.67
C SER A 135 7.48 -19.67 -11.52
N TYR A 136 7.70 -18.91 -12.59
CA TYR A 136 8.59 -17.75 -12.60
C TYR A 136 7.85 -16.41 -12.43
N ALA A 137 6.54 -16.43 -12.21
CA ALA A 137 5.81 -15.19 -12.00
C ALA A 137 6.24 -14.48 -10.73
N THR A 138 6.21 -13.16 -10.77
CA THR A 138 6.52 -12.31 -9.62
C THR A 138 5.54 -11.16 -9.49
N LEU A 139 5.25 -10.78 -8.26
CA LEU A 139 4.57 -9.54 -7.92
C LEU A 139 5.53 -8.66 -7.11
N CYS A 140 5.93 -7.52 -7.67
CA CYS A 140 6.59 -6.49 -6.89
C CYS A 140 5.50 -5.77 -6.07
N CYS A 141 5.49 -5.99 -4.76
CA CYS A 141 4.51 -5.35 -3.89
C CYS A 141 4.75 -3.84 -3.78
N PRO A 142 3.73 -3.05 -3.36
CA PRO A 142 3.92 -1.64 -3.08
C PRO A 142 5.08 -1.41 -2.11
N LEU A 143 5.90 -0.41 -2.39
CA LEU A 143 6.96 -0.02 -1.46
C LEU A 143 6.35 0.46 -0.14
N VAL A 144 6.88 -0.10 0.94
CA VAL A 144 6.57 0.29 2.32
C VAL A 144 7.79 0.98 2.90
N ILE A 145 7.57 2.02 3.69
CA ILE A 145 8.61 2.66 4.52
C ILE A 145 8.43 2.24 5.96
N GLU A 146 9.53 2.02 6.64
CA GLU A 146 9.59 1.88 8.10
C GLU A 146 10.30 3.08 8.70
N VAL A 147 9.67 3.69 9.70
CA VAL A 147 10.22 4.80 10.45
C VAL A 147 10.21 4.44 11.93
N ILE A 148 11.33 4.61 12.61
CA ILE A 148 11.43 4.54 14.08
C ILE A 148 11.85 5.91 14.58
N ALA A 149 11.00 6.52 15.39
CA ALA A 149 11.23 7.85 15.95
C ALA A 149 11.09 7.83 17.47
N GLU A 150 11.85 8.71 18.14
CA GLU A 150 11.93 8.83 19.60
C GLU A 150 11.45 10.22 20.04
N LYS A 151 10.67 10.27 21.14
CA LYS A 151 10.17 11.48 21.79
C LYS A 151 11.21 12.13 22.68
#